data_4c2cfc8b5135ff8e1cfd1c531619cf0f
#
_entry.id   4c2cfc8b5135ff8e1cfd1c531619cf0f
#
_cell.length_a   1.000
_cell.length_b   1.000
_cell.length_c   1.000
_cell.angle_alpha   90.00
_cell.angle_beta   90.00
_cell.angle_gamma   90.00
#
_symmetry.space_group_name_H-M   'P 1'
#
loop_
_entity.id
_entity.type
_entity.pdbx_description
1 polymer ?
#
loop_
_entity_poly.entity_id
_entity_poly.type
_entity_poly.pdbx_seq_one_letter_code
_entity_poly.pdbx_strand_id
1 'polypeptide(L)'
;MKVKLDENLPLRIAIELRARSHDVQTVREEGLTGRADADIWQASQHEGRILITQDLDFSDSRKFQPGTHHGIVVIRLRSPSRQNLIARANKLFDTEDVSGWGAVLSW
;
A
#
# COMPACT_ATOMS: atom_id res chain seq x y z
N MET A 1 12.30 3.18 2.73
CA MET A 1 11.43 1.99 2.71
C MET A 1 10.84 1.83 1.31
N LYS A 2 10.65 0.62 0.87
CA LYS A 2 10.07 0.33 -0.45
C LYS A 2 8.57 0.13 -0.35
N VAL A 3 7.82 0.87 -1.16
CA VAL A 3 6.36 0.93 -1.11
C VAL A 3 5.79 0.73 -2.52
N LYS A 4 4.70 -0.03 -2.63
CA LYS A 4 3.87 -0.10 -3.83
C LYS A 4 2.51 0.51 -3.51
N LEU A 5 2.09 1.48 -4.30
CA LEU A 5 0.81 2.16 -4.14
C LEU A 5 -0.18 1.64 -5.17
N ASP A 6 -1.31 1.11 -4.70
CA ASP A 6 -2.36 0.59 -5.56
C ASP A 6 -3.06 1.71 -6.32
N GLU A 7 -3.67 1.36 -7.46
CA GLU A 7 -4.33 2.33 -8.36
C GLU A 7 -5.55 3.02 -7.75
N ASN A 8 -6.14 2.42 -6.71
CA ASN A 8 -7.30 3.00 -6.03
C ASN A 8 -6.95 4.09 -5.01
N LEU A 9 -5.68 4.46 -4.91
CA LEU A 9 -5.22 5.52 -4.02
C LEU A 9 -4.75 6.75 -4.82
N PRO A 10 -4.90 7.96 -4.26
CA PRO A 10 -4.43 9.17 -4.94
C PRO A 10 -2.93 9.15 -5.21
N LEU A 11 -2.54 9.56 -6.41
CA LEU A 11 -1.13 9.66 -6.77
C LEU A 11 -0.35 10.62 -5.87
N ARG A 12 -1.02 11.60 -5.29
CA ARG A 12 -0.41 12.54 -4.35
C ARG A 12 0.27 11.83 -3.18
N ILE A 13 -0.25 10.67 -2.77
CA ILE A 13 0.37 9.87 -1.71
C ILE A 13 1.79 9.47 -2.10
N ALA A 14 2.00 9.05 -3.36
CA ALA A 14 3.33 8.71 -3.84
C ALA A 14 4.29 9.91 -3.74
N ILE A 15 3.83 11.08 -4.13
CA ILE A 15 4.62 12.32 -4.07
C ILE A 15 5.01 12.62 -2.61
N GLU A 16 4.05 12.54 -1.70
CA GLU A 16 4.29 12.81 -0.28
C GLU A 16 5.27 11.81 0.35
N LEU A 17 5.13 10.54 0.02
CA LEU A 17 6.03 9.51 0.55
C LEU A 17 7.44 9.62 -0.05
N ARG A 18 7.54 9.97 -1.32
CA ARG A 18 8.84 10.22 -1.96
C ARG A 18 9.55 11.43 -1.32
N ALA A 19 8.78 12.43 -0.92
CA ALA A 19 9.33 13.59 -0.20
C ALA A 19 9.91 13.19 1.17
N ARG A 20 9.47 12.06 1.72
CA ARG A 20 10.00 11.49 2.98
C ARG A 20 11.09 10.44 2.72
N SER A 21 11.67 10.43 1.53
CA SER A 21 12.77 9.53 1.13
C SER A 21 12.37 8.06 1.02
N HIS A 22 11.08 7.75 0.83
CA HIS A 22 10.65 6.39 0.54
C HIS A 22 10.74 6.11 -0.95
N ASP A 23 11.10 4.88 -1.29
CA ASP A 23 11.12 4.39 -2.68
C ASP A 23 9.72 3.89 -3.02
N VAL A 24 8.96 4.69 -3.75
CA VAL A 24 7.56 4.39 -4.07
C VAL A 24 7.41 4.12 -5.55
N GLN A 25 6.80 2.98 -5.87
CA GLN A 25 6.30 2.67 -7.22
C GLN A 25 4.79 2.58 -7.16
N THR A 26 4.11 3.09 -8.17
CA THR A 26 2.67 2.96 -8.25
C THR A 26 2.30 1.88 -9.27
N VAL A 27 1.16 1.24 -9.04
CA VAL A 27 0.61 0.27 -9.99
C VAL A 27 0.47 0.88 -11.38
N ARG A 28 0.05 2.15 -11.42
CA ARG A 28 -0.12 2.88 -12.69
C ARG A 28 1.21 3.08 -13.41
N GLU A 29 2.25 3.52 -12.71
CA GLU A 29 3.57 3.75 -13.32
C GLU A 29 4.21 2.46 -13.83
N GLU A 30 3.88 1.33 -13.22
CA GLU A 30 4.41 0.03 -13.63
C GLU A 30 3.58 -0.65 -14.72
N GLY A 31 2.51 0.00 -15.19
CA GLY A 31 1.65 -0.56 -16.23
C GLY A 31 0.77 -1.70 -15.74
N LEU A 32 0.49 -1.77 -14.44
CA LEU A 32 -0.29 -2.84 -13.83
C LEU A 32 -1.76 -2.45 -13.61
N THR A 33 -2.17 -1.28 -14.09
CA THR A 33 -3.57 -0.83 -13.97
C THR A 33 -4.52 -1.84 -14.59
N GLY A 34 -5.56 -2.22 -13.84
CA GLY A 34 -6.53 -3.21 -14.29
C GLY A 34 -6.10 -4.66 -14.15
N ARG A 35 -4.88 -4.92 -13.67
CA ARG A 35 -4.42 -6.29 -13.43
C ARG A 35 -5.09 -6.91 -12.22
N ALA A 36 -5.16 -8.24 -12.19
CA ALA A 36 -5.69 -8.97 -11.06
C ALA A 36 -4.85 -8.75 -9.79
N ASP A 37 -5.49 -8.89 -8.62
CA ASP A 37 -4.81 -8.73 -7.32
C ASP A 37 -3.57 -9.61 -7.20
N ALA A 38 -3.63 -10.84 -7.75
CA ALA A 38 -2.49 -11.74 -7.72
C ALA A 38 -1.28 -11.18 -8.46
N ASP A 39 -1.49 -10.48 -9.58
CA ASP A 39 -0.40 -9.88 -10.35
C ASP A 39 0.24 -8.71 -9.58
N ILE A 40 -0.59 -7.88 -8.97
CA ILE A 40 -0.14 -6.74 -8.16
C ILE A 40 0.64 -7.26 -6.94
N TRP A 41 0.12 -8.29 -6.30
CA TRP A 41 0.75 -8.94 -5.17
C TRP A 41 2.14 -9.49 -5.54
N GLN A 42 2.21 -10.25 -6.63
CA GLN A 42 3.49 -10.82 -7.08
C GLN A 42 4.51 -9.74 -7.40
N ALA A 43 4.11 -8.65 -8.05
CA ALA A 43 4.98 -7.54 -8.35
C ALA A 43 5.54 -6.92 -7.07
N SER A 44 4.68 -6.70 -6.06
CA SER A 44 5.13 -6.13 -4.79
C SER A 44 6.12 -7.05 -4.07
N GLN A 45 5.87 -8.36 -4.08
CA GLN A 45 6.77 -9.33 -3.45
C GLN A 45 8.11 -9.42 -4.18
N HIS A 46 8.07 -9.47 -5.49
CA HIS A 46 9.29 -9.53 -6.31
C HIS A 46 10.20 -8.33 -6.06
N GLU A 47 9.61 -7.18 -5.82
CA GLU A 47 10.35 -5.94 -5.58
C GLU A 47 10.67 -5.69 -4.10
N GLY A 48 10.18 -6.53 -3.20
CA GLY A 48 10.37 -6.33 -1.76
C GLY A 48 9.64 -5.12 -1.22
N ARG A 49 8.45 -4.82 -1.75
CA ARG A 49 7.67 -3.63 -1.39
C ARG A 49 6.52 -3.94 -0.48
N ILE A 50 6.20 -2.99 0.41
CA ILE A 50 4.94 -2.99 1.16
C ILE A 50 3.85 -2.48 0.23
N LEU A 51 2.75 -3.22 0.11
CA LEU A 51 1.60 -2.81 -0.68
C LEU A 51 0.65 -1.96 0.16
N ILE A 52 0.27 -0.80 -0.35
CA ILE A 52 -0.76 0.06 0.26
C ILE A 52 -1.95 0.11 -0.69
N THR A 53 -3.13 -0.21 -0.18
CA THR A 53 -4.34 -0.36 -0.99
C THR A 53 -5.59 0.00 -0.20
N GLN A 54 -6.70 0.28 -0.90
CA GLN A 54 -8.04 0.36 -0.30
C GLN A 54 -8.82 -0.95 -0.46
N ASP A 55 -8.29 -1.91 -1.20
CA ASP A 55 -9.00 -3.13 -1.55
C ASP A 55 -8.97 -4.10 -0.38
N LEU A 56 -10.15 -4.34 0.20
CA LEU A 56 -10.30 -5.24 1.35
C LEU A 56 -9.96 -6.69 1.01
N ASP A 57 -10.00 -7.09 -0.26
CA ASP A 57 -9.64 -8.44 -0.67
C ASP A 57 -8.19 -8.80 -0.29
N PHE A 58 -7.31 -7.81 -0.21
CA PHE A 58 -5.95 -8.03 0.26
C PHE A 58 -5.86 -8.33 1.76
N SER A 59 -6.94 -8.19 2.52
CA SER A 59 -6.99 -8.60 3.93
C SER A 59 -7.29 -10.09 4.12
N ASP A 60 -7.53 -10.82 3.05
CA ASP A 60 -7.81 -12.26 3.13
C ASP A 60 -6.53 -13.03 3.47
N SER A 61 -6.40 -13.41 4.74
CA SER A 61 -5.21 -14.09 5.25
C SER A 61 -5.02 -15.50 4.68
N ARG A 62 -6.04 -16.06 4.03
CA ARG A 62 -5.91 -17.36 3.36
C ARG A 62 -5.11 -17.24 2.07
N LYS A 63 -5.20 -16.08 1.40
CA LYS A 63 -4.48 -15.80 0.15
C LYS A 63 -3.16 -15.08 0.40
N PHE A 64 -3.14 -14.19 1.38
CA PHE A 64 -2.02 -13.31 1.67
C PHE A 64 -1.63 -13.46 3.15
N GLN A 65 -1.03 -14.58 3.49
CA GLN A 65 -0.74 -14.95 4.88
C GLN A 65 0.21 -13.97 5.54
N PRO A 66 -0.13 -13.43 6.72
CA PRO A 66 0.79 -12.58 7.48
C PRO A 66 2.11 -13.30 7.75
N GLY A 67 3.22 -12.58 7.65
CA GLY A 67 4.54 -13.13 7.87
C GLY A 67 5.16 -13.80 6.64
N THR A 68 4.40 -13.99 5.57
CA THR A 68 4.91 -14.57 4.32
C THR A 68 5.19 -13.52 3.24
N HIS A 69 5.02 -12.24 3.57
CA HIS A 69 5.15 -11.14 2.64
C HIS A 69 5.81 -9.93 3.30
N HIS A 70 6.16 -8.93 2.49
CA HIS A 70 6.83 -7.73 2.96
C HIS A 70 5.91 -6.74 3.67
N GLY A 71 4.61 -6.94 3.59
CA GLY A 71 3.62 -6.17 4.29
C GLY A 71 2.50 -5.69 3.39
N ILE A 72 1.30 -5.60 3.95
CA ILE A 72 0.13 -5.05 3.29
C ILE A 72 -0.54 -4.07 4.23
N VAL A 73 -0.84 -2.88 3.74
CA VAL A 73 -1.62 -1.89 4.48
C VAL A 73 -2.92 -1.66 3.72
N VAL A 74 -4.03 -1.97 4.35
CA VAL A 74 -5.36 -1.68 3.79
C VAL A 74 -5.93 -0.47 4.51
N ILE A 75 -6.16 0.61 3.77
CA ILE A 75 -6.74 1.84 4.32
C ILE A 75 -8.24 1.82 4.09
N ARG A 76 -9.01 1.82 5.18
CA ARG A 76 -10.48 1.82 5.16
C ARG A 76 -10.98 2.99 5.97
N LEU A 77 -11.57 3.98 5.29
CA LEU A 77 -12.08 5.18 5.93
C LEU A 77 -13.60 5.25 5.76
N ARG A 78 -14.29 5.84 6.75
CA ARG A 78 -15.73 6.11 6.63
C ARG A 78 -16.03 7.07 5.50
N SER A 79 -15.17 8.07 5.31
CA SER A 79 -15.29 9.06 4.25
C SER A 79 -13.99 9.07 3.46
N PRO A 80 -13.86 8.17 2.47
CA PRO A 80 -12.61 7.98 1.74
C PRO A 80 -12.40 9.04 0.65
N SER A 81 -12.47 10.31 1.03
CA SER A 81 -12.14 11.40 0.11
C SER A 81 -10.64 11.38 -0.20
N ARG A 82 -10.27 12.02 -1.32
CA ARG A 82 -8.88 12.16 -1.71
C ARG A 82 -8.04 12.77 -0.57
N GLN A 83 -8.55 13.82 0.05
CA GLN A 83 -7.85 14.50 1.15
C GLN A 83 -7.70 13.62 2.38
N ASN A 84 -8.73 12.85 2.73
CA ASN A 84 -8.70 11.98 3.90
C ASN A 84 -7.73 10.82 3.70
N LEU A 85 -7.67 10.27 2.48
CA LEU A 85 -6.73 9.20 2.16
C LEU A 85 -5.28 9.69 2.23
N ILE A 86 -5.01 10.87 1.70
CA ILE A 86 -3.68 11.48 1.76
C ILE A 86 -3.28 11.74 3.21
N ALA A 87 -4.17 12.33 4.00
CA ALA A 87 -3.90 12.62 5.41
C ALA A 87 -3.62 11.34 6.21
N ARG A 88 -4.39 10.28 5.96
CA ARG A 88 -4.20 9.01 6.67
C ARG A 88 -2.88 8.36 6.31
N ALA A 89 -2.52 8.34 5.03
CA ALA A 89 -1.24 7.78 4.60
C ALA A 89 -0.06 8.54 5.21
N ASN A 90 -0.10 9.87 5.20
CA ASN A 90 0.94 10.67 5.83
C ASN A 90 1.07 10.40 7.32
N LYS A 91 -0.06 10.29 8.02
CA LYS A 91 -0.06 10.01 9.46
C LYS A 91 0.57 8.65 9.76
N LEU A 92 0.28 7.64 8.95
CA LEU A 92 0.86 6.31 9.11
C LEU A 92 2.39 6.36 9.08
N PHE A 93 2.94 7.02 8.08
CA PHE A 93 4.40 7.08 7.90
C PHE A 93 5.08 8.05 8.86
N ASP A 94 4.36 9.00 9.42
CA ASP A 94 4.91 9.96 10.38
C ASP A 94 4.89 9.46 11.82
N THR A 95 3.90 8.62 12.18
CA THR A 95 3.65 8.24 13.58
C THR A 95 3.86 6.77 13.90
N GLU A 96 3.96 5.91 12.89
CA GLU A 96 4.06 4.47 13.08
C GLU A 96 5.41 3.94 12.60
N ASP A 97 5.95 2.96 13.32
CA ASP A 97 7.13 2.24 12.84
C ASP A 97 6.68 1.20 11.83
N VAL A 98 6.92 1.50 10.55
CA VAL A 98 6.49 0.63 9.45
C VAL A 98 7.52 -0.44 9.10
N SER A 99 8.70 -0.41 9.68
CA SER A 99 9.79 -1.32 9.32
C SER A 99 9.49 -2.78 9.68
N GLY A 100 8.61 -3.00 10.65
CA GLY A 100 8.22 -4.34 11.08
C GLY A 100 6.90 -4.83 10.51
N TRP A 101 6.33 -4.15 9.53
CA TRP A 101 5.02 -4.53 9.01
C TRP A 101 5.10 -5.78 8.14
N GLY A 102 4.80 -6.93 8.72
CA GLY A 102 4.66 -8.20 8.01
C GLY A 102 3.22 -8.68 8.01
N ALA A 103 2.27 -7.81 8.29
CA ALA A 103 0.86 -8.15 8.46
C ALA A 103 -0.03 -7.13 7.75
N VAL A 104 -1.32 -7.47 7.62
CA VAL A 104 -2.34 -6.54 7.10
C VAL A 104 -2.75 -5.59 8.22
N LEU A 105 -2.73 -4.30 7.94
CA LEU A 105 -3.27 -3.26 8.81
C LEU A 105 -4.51 -2.67 8.15
N SER A 106 -5.54 -2.38 8.95
CA SER A 106 -6.80 -1.85 8.44
C SER A 106 -7.36 -0.78 9.38
N TRP A 107 -7.83 0.30 8.81
CA TRP A 107 -8.49 1.39 9.54
C TRP A 107 -9.87 1.68 8.97
#